data_bedc97a50fd6a97348a0cb373c372d78
#
_entry.id   bedc97a50fd6a97348a0cb373c372d78
#
_cell.length_a   1.000
_cell.length_b   1.000
_cell.length_c   1.000
_cell.angle_alpha   90.00
_cell.angle_beta   90.00
_cell.angle_gamma   90.00
#
_symmetry.space_group_name_H-M   'P 1'
#
loop_
_entity.id
_entity.type
_entity.pdbx_description
1 polymer ?
#
loop_
_entity_poly.entity_id
_entity_poly.type
_entity_poly.pdbx_seq_one_letter_code
_entity_poly.pdbx_strand_id
1 'polypeptide(L)'
;MILTITLNPCVDNTFWVDDWDSLPVKTERQSGGKGINVARVLTNLSVPCLALAPAGGENGALLRELCQSERVPLVPYPIRGETRDVDTWVRRRDLEQRVDVHPSPEMTREECAGFEDLALSLLDRARAVAVCGSACCERAAQAGRRILEAAKERGVFTVLDSNKTALAVCSEAKPDLIKPNQKELAQLMGRDVAPEEEEEACEALLDRGIGSVLLSMGAGGAVFRSRGSQPVRAAAPRVETVNAVGSGDSFLAAWLHAWTAGASSRRALEWACAAGAANAAVFPAARVTRREIQEQAGFSL
;
A
#
# COMPACT_ATOMS: atom_id res chain seq x y z
N MET A 1 -5.05 11.57 12.68
CA MET A 1 -3.96 10.93 11.93
C MET A 1 -4.48 9.84 11.00
N ILE A 2 -3.68 9.32 10.07
CA ILE A 2 -3.98 8.10 9.28
C ILE A 2 -3.25 6.93 9.93
N LEU A 3 -3.98 5.83 10.23
CA LEU A 3 -3.40 4.58 10.70
C LEU A 3 -3.22 3.65 9.51
N THR A 4 -2.00 3.20 9.21
CA THR A 4 -1.76 2.17 8.20
C THR A 4 -1.44 0.84 8.88
N ILE A 5 -2.05 -0.23 8.41
CA ILE A 5 -1.87 -1.59 8.94
C ILE A 5 -1.22 -2.45 7.86
N THR A 6 -0.05 -2.98 8.18
CA THR A 6 0.67 -3.93 7.34
C THR A 6 0.58 -5.31 7.95
N LEU A 7 -0.21 -6.21 7.37
CA LEU A 7 -0.41 -7.56 7.92
C LEU A 7 0.76 -8.53 7.64
N ASN A 8 1.68 -8.17 6.77
CA ASN A 8 2.83 -8.99 6.37
C ASN A 8 4.00 -8.11 5.93
N PRO A 9 4.65 -7.43 6.87
CA PRO A 9 5.82 -6.59 6.58
C PRO A 9 7.01 -7.43 6.13
N CYS A 10 8.04 -6.77 5.62
CA CYS A 10 9.31 -7.40 5.23
C CYS A 10 10.49 -6.46 5.44
N VAL A 11 11.67 -7.01 5.40
CA VAL A 11 12.89 -6.27 5.08
C VAL A 11 13.10 -6.39 3.57
N ASP A 12 13.09 -5.27 2.85
CA ASP A 12 13.37 -5.24 1.42
C ASP A 12 14.88 -5.08 1.21
N ASN A 13 15.53 -6.12 0.70
CA ASN A 13 16.94 -6.12 0.32
C ASN A 13 17.06 -5.86 -1.19
N THR A 14 17.91 -4.93 -1.61
CA THR A 14 18.25 -4.71 -3.01
C THR A 14 19.73 -5.01 -3.22
N PHE A 15 20.01 -6.01 -4.04
CA PHE A 15 21.35 -6.48 -4.40
C PHE A 15 21.67 -6.02 -5.83
N TRP A 16 22.60 -5.10 -5.97
CA TRP A 16 23.08 -4.62 -7.25
C TRP A 16 24.20 -5.50 -7.75
N VAL A 17 24.04 -6.12 -8.91
CA VAL A 17 25.01 -7.03 -9.54
C VAL A 17 25.43 -6.53 -10.92
N ASP A 18 26.66 -6.83 -11.33
CA ASP A 18 27.10 -6.56 -12.70
C ASP A 18 26.57 -7.63 -13.68
N ASP A 19 26.52 -8.90 -13.21
CA ASP A 19 25.88 -10.01 -13.92
C ASP A 19 25.21 -10.95 -12.91
N TRP A 20 24.29 -11.82 -13.37
CA TRP A 20 23.49 -12.68 -12.51
C TRP A 20 24.30 -13.69 -11.68
N ASP A 21 25.49 -14.06 -12.15
CA ASP A 21 26.41 -14.99 -11.48
C ASP A 21 27.49 -14.27 -10.66
N SER A 22 27.43 -12.95 -10.56
CA SER A 22 28.39 -12.15 -9.77
C SER A 22 27.91 -11.90 -8.36
N LEU A 23 28.87 -11.66 -7.43
CA LEU A 23 28.54 -11.17 -6.10
C LEU A 23 27.98 -9.74 -6.19
N PRO A 24 27.11 -9.35 -5.23
CA PRO A 24 26.60 -7.99 -5.18
C PRO A 24 27.73 -6.96 -5.00
N VAL A 25 27.74 -5.95 -5.87
CA VAL A 25 28.66 -4.79 -5.76
C VAL A 25 28.12 -3.73 -4.79
N LYS A 26 26.82 -3.75 -4.52
CA LYS A 26 26.14 -2.89 -3.53
C LYS A 26 24.92 -3.60 -2.98
N THR A 27 24.69 -3.45 -1.68
CA THR A 27 23.45 -3.92 -1.01
C THR A 27 22.79 -2.75 -0.32
N GLU A 28 21.50 -2.60 -0.55
CA GLU A 28 20.66 -1.61 0.12
C GLU A 28 19.54 -2.34 0.86
N ARG A 29 19.15 -1.81 2.02
CA ARG A 29 18.04 -2.33 2.82
C ARG A 29 17.04 -1.22 3.10
N GLN A 30 15.76 -1.58 3.07
CA GLN A 30 14.65 -0.68 3.34
C GLN A 30 13.58 -1.39 4.15
N SER A 31 12.87 -0.65 5.01
CA SER A 31 11.66 -1.20 5.63
C SER A 31 10.59 -1.42 4.57
N GLY A 32 9.96 -2.59 4.56
CA GLY A 32 9.05 -3.02 3.51
C GLY A 32 7.66 -3.40 3.98
N GLY A 33 6.77 -3.52 3.01
CA GLY A 33 5.34 -3.78 3.19
C GLY A 33 4.48 -2.57 2.82
N LYS A 34 3.36 -2.81 2.10
CA LYS A 34 2.54 -1.74 1.51
C LYS A 34 2.13 -0.65 2.51
N GLY A 35 1.66 -1.01 3.72
CA GLY A 35 1.23 -0.01 4.71
C GLY A 35 2.39 0.82 5.28
N ILE A 36 3.59 0.22 5.42
CA ILE A 36 4.82 0.93 5.80
C ILE A 36 5.22 1.89 4.67
N ASN A 37 5.15 1.46 3.42
CA ASN A 37 5.40 2.30 2.25
C ASN A 37 4.43 3.50 2.19
N VAL A 38 3.13 3.27 2.40
CA VAL A 38 2.13 4.33 2.48
C VAL A 38 2.46 5.31 3.60
N ALA A 39 2.81 4.82 4.81
CA ALA A 39 3.20 5.68 5.94
C ALA A 39 4.46 6.50 5.64
N ARG A 40 5.46 5.92 4.97
CA ARG A 40 6.67 6.63 4.55
C ARG A 40 6.34 7.80 3.63
N VAL A 41 5.53 7.59 2.61
CA VAL A 41 5.12 8.66 1.69
C VAL A 41 4.25 9.70 2.39
N LEU A 42 3.31 9.29 3.25
CA LEU A 42 2.52 10.23 4.08
C LEU A 42 3.42 11.11 4.97
N THR A 43 4.47 10.52 5.57
CA THR A 43 5.47 11.26 6.35
C THR A 43 6.20 12.28 5.49
N ASN A 44 6.64 11.91 4.28
CA ASN A 44 7.28 12.83 3.33
C ASN A 44 6.34 13.96 2.88
N LEU A 45 5.03 13.71 2.87
CA LEU A 45 3.99 14.69 2.58
C LEU A 45 3.55 15.51 3.82
N SER A 46 4.18 15.28 4.98
CA SER A 46 3.84 15.91 6.26
C SER A 46 2.41 15.64 6.74
N VAL A 47 1.86 14.49 6.39
CA VAL A 47 0.56 14.02 6.88
C VAL A 47 0.76 13.23 8.17
N PRO A 48 0.10 13.61 9.28
CA PRO A 48 0.17 12.83 10.51
C PRO A 48 -0.31 11.38 10.29
N CYS A 49 0.59 10.43 10.44
CA CYS A 49 0.31 9.00 10.24
C CYS A 49 0.99 8.14 11.30
N LEU A 50 0.57 6.88 11.38
CA LEU A 50 1.16 5.84 12.22
C LEU A 50 1.05 4.51 11.49
N ALA A 51 2.14 3.77 11.37
CA ALA A 51 2.13 2.41 10.85
C ALA A 51 2.03 1.42 12.01
N LEU A 52 1.21 0.38 11.87
CA LEU A 52 1.15 -0.77 12.74
C LEU A 52 1.49 -2.03 11.93
N ALA A 53 2.43 -2.83 12.42
CA ALA A 53 2.83 -4.07 11.76
C ALA A 53 3.32 -5.12 12.77
N PRO A 54 3.10 -6.44 12.53
CA PRO A 54 3.75 -7.49 13.28
C PRO A 54 5.26 -7.48 12.99
N ALA A 55 6.09 -7.70 14.00
CA ALA A 55 7.55 -7.73 13.86
C ALA A 55 8.15 -8.78 14.80
N GLY A 56 8.88 -9.73 14.26
CA GLY A 56 9.50 -10.80 15.02
C GLY A 56 10.89 -11.18 14.51
N GLY A 57 11.69 -11.78 15.36
CA GLY A 57 13.02 -12.22 15.08
C GLY A 57 14.04 -11.09 14.83
N GLU A 58 15.17 -11.43 14.22
CA GLU A 58 16.23 -10.47 13.87
C GLU A 58 15.76 -9.47 12.81
N ASN A 59 15.03 -9.94 11.79
CA ASN A 59 14.47 -9.07 10.77
C ASN A 59 13.36 -8.14 11.32
N GLY A 60 12.63 -8.56 12.37
CA GLY A 60 11.69 -7.68 13.06
C GLY A 60 12.41 -6.57 13.83
N ALA A 61 13.59 -6.85 14.41
CA ALA A 61 14.43 -5.82 15.01
C ALA A 61 14.98 -4.87 13.95
N LEU A 62 15.53 -5.41 12.86
CA LEU A 62 16.04 -4.64 11.73
C LEU A 62 14.95 -3.77 11.07
N LEU A 63 13.73 -4.29 10.90
CA LEU A 63 12.58 -3.53 10.37
C LEU A 63 12.31 -2.27 11.23
N ARG A 64 12.38 -2.40 12.56
CA ARG A 64 12.20 -1.25 13.49
C ARG A 64 13.30 -0.21 13.32
N GLU A 65 14.56 -0.64 13.22
CA GLU A 65 15.72 0.23 13.00
C GLU A 65 15.61 0.97 11.66
N LEU A 66 15.24 0.26 10.60
CA LEU A 66 15.03 0.83 9.28
C LEU A 66 13.90 1.86 9.30
N CYS A 67 12.75 1.54 9.88
CA CYS A 67 11.64 2.51 10.02
C CYS A 67 12.08 3.75 10.80
N GLN A 68 12.86 3.60 11.87
CA GLN A 68 13.38 4.73 12.63
C GLN A 68 14.31 5.60 11.78
N SER A 69 15.27 5.00 11.06
CA SER A 69 16.20 5.72 10.18
C SER A 69 15.49 6.44 9.02
N GLU A 70 14.42 5.85 8.52
CA GLU A 70 13.58 6.37 7.44
C GLU A 70 12.49 7.35 7.94
N ARG A 71 12.44 7.60 9.26
CA ARG A 71 11.43 8.44 9.92
C ARG A 71 9.99 7.96 9.71
N VAL A 72 9.79 6.67 9.50
CA VAL A 72 8.45 6.07 9.45
C VAL A 72 7.97 5.81 10.88
N PRO A 73 6.86 6.41 11.32
CA PRO A 73 6.34 6.20 12.67
C PRO A 73 5.70 4.82 12.78
N LEU A 74 6.47 3.83 13.23
CA LEU A 74 6.05 2.43 13.38
C LEU A 74 5.70 2.10 14.83
N VAL A 75 4.55 1.48 15.05
CA VAL A 75 4.23 0.68 16.25
C VAL A 75 4.41 -0.79 15.88
N PRO A 76 5.50 -1.43 16.32
CA PRO A 76 5.71 -2.85 16.07
C PRO A 76 4.92 -3.68 17.07
N TYR A 77 4.17 -4.69 16.59
CA TYR A 77 3.56 -5.71 17.44
C TYR A 77 4.46 -6.96 17.46
N PRO A 78 4.91 -7.43 18.64
CA PRO A 78 5.84 -8.55 18.72
C PRO A 78 5.15 -9.86 18.34
N ILE A 79 5.78 -10.64 17.47
CA ILE A 79 5.40 -12.00 17.11
C ILE A 79 6.59 -12.95 17.25
N ARG A 80 6.33 -14.26 17.40
CA ARG A 80 7.39 -15.29 17.51
C ARG A 80 8.05 -15.59 16.18
N GLY A 81 7.27 -15.55 15.10
CA GLY A 81 7.77 -15.84 13.75
C GLY A 81 8.73 -14.76 13.25
N GLU A 82 9.72 -15.17 12.44
CA GLU A 82 10.68 -14.25 11.81
C GLU A 82 9.98 -13.36 10.77
N THR A 83 10.18 -12.06 10.84
CA THR A 83 9.77 -11.14 9.75
C THR A 83 10.50 -11.54 8.47
N ARG A 84 9.77 -11.68 7.37
CA ARG A 84 10.33 -12.15 6.11
C ARG A 84 11.23 -11.12 5.44
N ASP A 85 12.09 -11.60 4.55
CA ASP A 85 12.80 -10.80 3.56
C ASP A 85 12.08 -10.80 2.21
N VAL A 86 12.36 -9.78 1.42
CA VAL A 86 12.13 -9.74 -0.03
C VAL A 86 13.44 -9.29 -0.67
N ASP A 87 14.03 -10.17 -1.47
CA ASP A 87 15.31 -9.95 -2.11
C ASP A 87 15.10 -9.54 -3.57
N THR A 88 15.50 -8.34 -3.91
CA THR A 88 15.46 -7.82 -5.27
C THR A 88 16.88 -7.72 -5.82
N TRP A 89 17.19 -8.55 -6.80
CA TRP A 89 18.46 -8.53 -7.54
C TRP A 89 18.29 -7.62 -8.75
N VAL A 90 19.17 -6.63 -8.89
CA VAL A 90 19.12 -5.64 -9.96
C VAL A 90 20.41 -5.68 -10.74
N ARG A 91 20.33 -6.02 -12.03
CA ARG A 91 21.49 -6.00 -12.92
C ARG A 91 21.73 -4.58 -13.40
N ARG A 92 22.93 -4.05 -13.09
CA ARG A 92 23.26 -2.62 -13.27
C ARG A 92 23.21 -2.12 -14.71
N ARG A 93 23.56 -2.98 -15.69
CA ARG A 93 23.69 -2.56 -17.10
C ARG A 93 22.36 -2.22 -17.77
N ASP A 94 21.24 -2.82 -17.32
CA ASP A 94 19.93 -2.73 -17.98
C ASP A 94 18.76 -2.62 -16.98
N LEU A 95 19.06 -2.59 -15.69
CA LEU A 95 18.09 -2.52 -14.59
C LEU A 95 17.07 -3.67 -14.58
N GLU A 96 17.39 -4.80 -15.26
CA GLU A 96 16.57 -6.02 -15.15
C GLU A 96 16.54 -6.50 -13.69
N GLN A 97 15.37 -6.95 -13.24
CA GLN A 97 15.14 -7.32 -11.85
C GLN A 97 14.71 -8.77 -11.72
N ARG A 98 15.20 -9.45 -10.68
CA ARG A 98 14.71 -10.74 -10.19
C ARG A 98 14.32 -10.57 -8.73
N VAL A 99 13.16 -11.10 -8.35
CA VAL A 99 12.61 -10.93 -7.00
C VAL A 99 12.37 -12.28 -6.37
N ASP A 100 13.00 -12.50 -5.22
CA ASP A 100 12.81 -13.67 -4.38
C ASP A 100 12.02 -13.25 -3.13
N VAL A 101 10.83 -13.81 -2.96
CA VAL A 101 9.96 -13.54 -1.81
C VAL A 101 10.08 -14.69 -0.83
N HIS A 102 10.65 -14.43 0.34
CA HIS A 102 10.82 -15.43 1.38
C HIS A 102 9.50 -15.78 2.07
N PRO A 103 9.41 -16.96 2.72
CA PRO A 103 8.21 -17.40 3.40
C PRO A 103 7.74 -16.39 4.46
N SER A 104 6.42 -16.21 4.55
CA SER A 104 5.81 -15.36 5.56
C SER A 104 5.74 -16.09 6.91
N PRO A 105 5.89 -15.39 8.04
CA PRO A 105 5.66 -15.98 9.35
C PRO A 105 4.19 -16.35 9.53
N GLU A 106 3.92 -17.37 10.33
CA GLU A 106 2.58 -17.62 10.84
C GLU A 106 2.40 -16.92 12.18
N MET A 107 1.29 -16.20 12.33
CA MET A 107 0.86 -15.65 13.62
C MET A 107 -0.05 -16.64 14.33
N THR A 108 0.16 -16.86 15.62
CA THR A 108 -0.73 -17.64 16.45
C THR A 108 -2.09 -16.95 16.62
N ARG A 109 -3.06 -17.65 17.18
CA ARG A 109 -4.38 -17.08 17.49
C ARG A 109 -4.26 -15.93 18.50
N GLU A 110 -3.43 -16.10 19.51
CA GLU A 110 -3.17 -15.10 20.56
C GLU A 110 -2.47 -13.87 19.99
N GLU A 111 -1.48 -14.07 19.11
CA GLU A 111 -0.79 -12.97 18.43
C GLU A 111 -1.73 -12.17 17.54
N CYS A 112 -2.61 -12.85 16.78
CA CYS A 112 -3.61 -12.16 15.97
C CYS A 112 -4.61 -11.37 16.82
N ALA A 113 -5.07 -11.94 17.95
CA ALA A 113 -6.00 -11.26 18.86
C ALA A 113 -5.34 -10.02 19.50
N GLY A 114 -4.12 -10.16 20.03
CA GLY A 114 -3.42 -9.02 20.63
C GLY A 114 -3.02 -7.94 19.61
N PHE A 115 -2.71 -8.33 18.35
CA PHE A 115 -2.50 -7.38 17.26
C PHE A 115 -3.77 -6.59 16.94
N GLU A 116 -4.91 -7.27 16.89
CA GLU A 116 -6.23 -6.67 16.70
C GLU A 116 -6.55 -5.71 17.85
N ASP A 117 -6.41 -6.13 19.11
CA ASP A 117 -6.65 -5.28 20.28
C ASP A 117 -5.80 -4.01 20.27
N LEU A 118 -4.51 -4.13 19.90
CA LEU A 118 -3.65 -2.97 19.74
C LEU A 118 -4.15 -2.04 18.62
N ALA A 119 -4.53 -2.60 17.47
CA ALA A 119 -5.09 -1.81 16.37
C ALA A 119 -6.36 -1.06 16.80
N LEU A 120 -7.28 -1.75 17.50
CA LEU A 120 -8.52 -1.17 18.01
C LEU A 120 -8.29 -0.01 18.99
N SER A 121 -7.24 -0.10 19.82
CA SER A 121 -6.85 0.97 20.76
C SER A 121 -6.33 2.24 20.07
N LEU A 122 -5.85 2.11 18.83
CA LEU A 122 -5.33 3.23 18.04
C LEU A 122 -6.40 3.94 17.19
N LEU A 123 -7.58 3.32 17.00
CA LEU A 123 -8.65 3.85 16.15
C LEU A 123 -9.22 5.18 16.66
N ASP A 124 -9.31 5.39 17.98
CA ASP A 124 -9.89 6.61 18.57
C ASP A 124 -9.12 7.89 18.16
N ARG A 125 -7.87 7.75 17.72
CA ARG A 125 -7.02 8.84 17.24
C ARG A 125 -6.95 8.91 15.71
N ALA A 126 -7.57 7.95 15.01
CA ALA A 126 -7.49 7.84 13.56
C ALA A 126 -8.67 8.56 12.88
N ARG A 127 -8.39 9.32 11.81
CA ARG A 127 -9.41 9.81 10.86
C ARG A 127 -9.66 8.78 9.76
N ALA A 128 -8.64 7.98 9.47
CA ALA A 128 -8.72 6.88 8.52
C ALA A 128 -7.83 5.73 8.97
N VAL A 129 -8.23 4.50 8.64
CA VAL A 129 -7.43 3.28 8.76
C VAL A 129 -7.28 2.63 7.39
N ALA A 130 -6.05 2.30 7.00
CA ALA A 130 -5.75 1.63 5.74
C ALA A 130 -5.13 0.26 6.02
N VAL A 131 -5.83 -0.82 5.70
CA VAL A 131 -5.27 -2.18 5.70
C VAL A 131 -4.63 -2.44 4.36
N CYS A 132 -3.31 -2.72 4.38
CA CYS A 132 -2.48 -2.72 3.19
C CYS A 132 -1.65 -4.01 3.06
N GLY A 133 -1.51 -4.46 1.82
CA GLY A 133 -0.65 -5.59 1.44
C GLY A 133 -1.29 -6.97 1.63
N SER A 134 -0.48 -8.00 1.46
CA SER A 134 -0.89 -9.38 1.76
C SER A 134 -0.98 -9.62 3.27
N ALA A 135 -1.68 -10.64 3.68
CA ALA A 135 -1.59 -11.16 5.04
C ALA A 135 -0.55 -12.28 5.13
N CYS A 136 0.12 -12.38 6.28
CA CYS A 136 1.07 -13.46 6.53
C CYS A 136 0.39 -14.83 6.65
N CYS A 137 -0.85 -14.85 7.15
CA CYS A 137 -1.69 -16.04 7.24
C CYS A 137 -3.18 -15.64 7.18
N GLU A 138 -4.07 -16.62 7.05
CA GLU A 138 -5.51 -16.37 6.97
C GLU A 138 -6.06 -15.72 8.25
N ARG A 139 -5.57 -16.13 9.42
CA ARG A 139 -5.96 -15.49 10.71
C ARG A 139 -5.62 -14.00 10.76
N ALA A 140 -4.48 -13.61 10.19
CA ALA A 140 -4.11 -12.20 10.08
C ALA A 140 -5.04 -11.43 9.13
N ALA A 141 -5.48 -12.07 8.02
CA ALA A 141 -6.49 -11.47 7.13
C ALA A 141 -7.84 -11.27 7.85
N GLN A 142 -8.27 -12.25 8.65
CA GLN A 142 -9.48 -12.13 9.47
C GLN A 142 -9.37 -11.01 10.52
N ALA A 143 -8.21 -10.84 11.16
CA ALA A 143 -7.96 -9.71 12.06
C ALA A 143 -8.06 -8.37 11.29
N GLY A 144 -7.45 -8.27 10.10
CA GLY A 144 -7.56 -7.09 9.24
C GLY A 144 -9.01 -6.75 8.89
N ARG A 145 -9.84 -7.74 8.58
CA ARG A 145 -11.28 -7.56 8.35
C ARG A 145 -11.98 -6.99 9.59
N ARG A 146 -11.81 -7.60 10.78
CA ARG A 146 -12.46 -7.14 12.01
C ARG A 146 -12.01 -5.72 12.41
N ILE A 147 -10.75 -5.37 12.16
CA ILE A 147 -10.26 -4.00 12.35
C ILE A 147 -11.00 -3.01 11.45
N LEU A 148 -11.24 -3.34 10.17
CA LEU A 148 -12.03 -2.49 9.26
C LEU A 148 -13.48 -2.38 9.70
N GLU A 149 -14.12 -3.48 10.13
CA GLU A 149 -15.49 -3.50 10.65
C GLU A 149 -15.62 -2.59 11.88
N ALA A 150 -14.74 -2.76 12.87
CA ALA A 150 -14.73 -1.94 14.08
C ALA A 150 -14.43 -0.47 13.83
N ALA A 151 -13.55 -0.16 12.86
CA ALA A 151 -13.26 1.20 12.46
C ALA A 151 -14.50 1.88 11.84
N LYS A 152 -15.21 1.16 10.98
CA LYS A 152 -16.45 1.64 10.36
C LYS A 152 -17.55 1.93 11.40
N GLU A 153 -17.71 1.04 12.39
CA GLU A 153 -18.64 1.24 13.50
C GLU A 153 -18.32 2.50 14.32
N ARG A 154 -17.04 2.89 14.41
CA ARG A 154 -16.56 4.11 15.09
C ARG A 154 -16.55 5.34 14.21
N GLY A 155 -17.02 5.25 12.95
CA GLY A 155 -17.01 6.37 11.99
C GLY A 155 -15.62 6.76 11.48
N VAL A 156 -14.62 5.86 11.62
CA VAL A 156 -13.28 6.02 11.04
C VAL A 156 -13.32 5.61 9.57
N PHE A 157 -12.83 6.45 8.67
CA PHE A 157 -12.80 6.17 7.23
C PHE A 157 -11.91 4.95 6.94
N THR A 158 -12.46 3.94 6.28
CA THR A 158 -11.83 2.64 6.06
C THR A 158 -11.29 2.48 4.64
N VAL A 159 -10.05 2.05 4.53
CA VAL A 159 -9.33 1.88 3.24
C VAL A 159 -8.75 0.48 3.13
N LEU A 160 -8.90 -0.15 1.97
CA LEU A 160 -8.31 -1.44 1.66
C LEU A 160 -7.44 -1.34 0.39
N ASP A 161 -6.12 -1.59 0.54
CA ASP A 161 -5.17 -1.78 -0.57
C ASP A 161 -4.44 -3.11 -0.40
N SER A 162 -5.04 -4.20 -0.83
CA SER A 162 -4.59 -5.54 -0.50
C SER A 162 -4.58 -6.45 -1.74
N ASN A 163 -4.05 -7.65 -1.57
CA ASN A 163 -4.04 -8.66 -2.62
C ASN A 163 -4.30 -10.07 -2.05
N LYS A 164 -4.49 -11.05 -2.93
CA LYS A 164 -4.66 -12.47 -2.59
C LYS A 164 -5.76 -12.67 -1.52
N THR A 165 -5.47 -13.52 -0.53
CA THR A 165 -6.41 -13.85 0.57
C THR A 165 -6.85 -12.62 1.36
N ALA A 166 -5.94 -11.69 1.65
CA ALA A 166 -6.29 -10.50 2.41
C ALA A 166 -7.27 -9.59 1.65
N LEU A 167 -7.15 -9.49 0.32
CA LEU A 167 -8.11 -8.75 -0.51
C LEU A 167 -9.51 -9.38 -0.43
N ALA A 168 -9.61 -10.69 -0.61
CA ALA A 168 -10.88 -11.40 -0.55
C ALA A 168 -11.56 -11.27 0.82
N VAL A 169 -10.81 -11.57 1.90
CA VAL A 169 -11.33 -11.56 3.27
C VAL A 169 -11.67 -10.15 3.76
N CYS A 170 -10.77 -9.18 3.56
CA CYS A 170 -10.98 -7.82 4.08
C CYS A 170 -12.02 -7.02 3.27
N SER A 171 -12.27 -7.36 2.00
CA SER A 171 -13.32 -6.70 1.21
C SER A 171 -14.74 -6.97 1.73
N GLU A 172 -14.93 -8.07 2.49
CA GLU A 172 -16.20 -8.40 3.15
C GLU A 172 -16.60 -7.37 4.23
N ALA A 173 -15.65 -6.63 4.80
CA ALA A 173 -15.91 -5.51 5.69
C ALA A 173 -16.56 -4.31 4.96
N LYS A 174 -16.66 -4.35 3.62
CA LYS A 174 -17.24 -3.29 2.80
C LYS A 174 -16.61 -1.92 3.09
N PRO A 175 -15.28 -1.76 2.87
CA PRO A 175 -14.57 -0.53 3.21
C PRO A 175 -15.13 0.69 2.46
N ASP A 176 -14.88 1.88 3.01
CA ASP A 176 -15.29 3.15 2.37
C ASP A 176 -14.51 3.42 1.09
N LEU A 177 -13.26 2.93 1.02
CA LEU A 177 -12.43 2.98 -0.16
C LEU A 177 -11.70 1.65 -0.38
N ILE A 178 -11.78 1.11 -1.58
CA ILE A 178 -10.90 0.02 -2.03
C ILE A 178 -10.02 0.52 -3.18
N LYS A 179 -8.72 0.15 -3.15
CA LYS A 179 -7.78 0.52 -4.23
C LYS A 179 -7.24 -0.72 -4.95
N PRO A 180 -7.96 -1.31 -5.88
CA PRO A 180 -7.42 -2.36 -6.73
C PRO A 180 -6.54 -1.80 -7.86
N ASN A 181 -5.62 -2.63 -8.36
CA ASN A 181 -5.13 -2.54 -9.72
C ASN A 181 -5.98 -3.48 -10.62
N GLN A 182 -5.70 -3.50 -11.93
CA GLN A 182 -6.46 -4.32 -12.89
C GLN A 182 -6.48 -5.82 -12.52
N LYS A 183 -5.36 -6.39 -12.04
CA LYS A 183 -5.28 -7.79 -11.61
C LYS A 183 -6.09 -8.05 -10.33
N GLU A 184 -6.02 -7.13 -9.39
CA GLU A 184 -6.79 -7.20 -8.13
C GLU A 184 -8.28 -6.99 -8.40
N LEU A 185 -8.65 -6.12 -9.37
CA LEU A 185 -10.04 -5.98 -9.83
C LEU A 185 -10.56 -7.29 -10.42
N ALA A 186 -9.81 -7.94 -11.31
CA ALA A 186 -10.15 -9.25 -11.85
C ALA A 186 -10.33 -10.31 -10.74
N GLN A 187 -9.46 -10.31 -9.73
CA GLN A 187 -9.58 -11.19 -8.56
C GLN A 187 -10.90 -10.93 -7.79
N LEU A 188 -11.28 -9.67 -7.55
CA LEU A 188 -12.53 -9.30 -6.87
C LEU A 188 -13.76 -9.68 -7.68
N MET A 189 -13.66 -9.61 -9.01
CA MET A 189 -14.75 -10.00 -9.91
C MET A 189 -14.84 -11.52 -10.12
N GLY A 190 -13.76 -12.27 -9.79
CA GLY A 190 -13.67 -13.72 -10.04
C GLY A 190 -13.58 -14.08 -11.53
N ARG A 191 -13.25 -13.10 -12.40
CA ARG A 191 -13.07 -13.25 -13.85
C ARG A 191 -12.10 -12.20 -14.38
N ASP A 192 -11.56 -12.41 -15.55
CA ASP A 192 -10.84 -11.37 -16.26
C ASP A 192 -11.78 -10.19 -16.56
N VAL A 193 -11.24 -8.97 -16.51
CA VAL A 193 -11.96 -7.72 -16.79
C VAL A 193 -11.24 -7.02 -17.94
N ALA A 194 -11.94 -6.87 -19.06
CA ALA A 194 -11.43 -6.13 -20.21
C ALA A 194 -11.37 -4.61 -19.90
N PRO A 195 -10.48 -3.85 -20.54
CA PRO A 195 -10.35 -2.41 -20.28
C PRO A 195 -11.67 -1.63 -20.42
N GLU A 196 -12.53 -2.00 -21.36
CA GLU A 196 -13.85 -1.41 -21.58
C GLU A 196 -14.88 -1.77 -20.51
N GLU A 197 -14.66 -2.83 -19.74
CA GLU A 197 -15.53 -3.30 -18.64
C GLU A 197 -15.11 -2.76 -17.26
N GLU A 198 -13.97 -2.05 -17.14
CA GLU A 198 -13.42 -1.63 -15.85
C GLU A 198 -14.37 -0.74 -15.04
N GLU A 199 -15.10 0.17 -15.70
CA GLU A 199 -16.08 1.02 -15.01
C GLU A 199 -17.28 0.23 -14.51
N GLU A 200 -17.79 -0.71 -15.31
CA GLU A 200 -18.88 -1.61 -14.90
C GLU A 200 -18.44 -2.51 -13.73
N ALA A 201 -17.21 -3.02 -13.77
CA ALA A 201 -16.64 -3.80 -12.67
C ALA A 201 -16.49 -2.96 -11.38
N CYS A 202 -16.10 -1.69 -11.49
CA CYS A 202 -16.09 -0.78 -10.35
C CYS A 202 -17.52 -0.55 -9.79
N GLU A 203 -18.52 -0.36 -10.64
CA GLU A 203 -19.92 -0.21 -10.21
C GLU A 203 -20.42 -1.46 -9.49
N ALA A 204 -20.10 -2.65 -10.01
CA ALA A 204 -20.45 -3.92 -9.35
C ALA A 204 -19.84 -4.05 -7.94
N LEU A 205 -18.67 -3.47 -7.69
CA LEU A 205 -18.10 -3.41 -6.34
C LEU A 205 -18.85 -2.45 -5.43
N LEU A 206 -19.34 -1.31 -5.96
CA LEU A 206 -20.21 -0.39 -5.20
C LEU A 206 -21.53 -1.07 -4.84
N ASP A 207 -22.11 -1.84 -5.74
CA ASP A 207 -23.36 -2.59 -5.49
C ASP A 207 -23.20 -3.66 -4.40
N ARG A 208 -22.00 -4.23 -4.27
CA ARG A 208 -21.64 -5.14 -3.16
C ARG A 208 -21.49 -4.42 -1.80
N GLY A 209 -21.61 -3.09 -1.76
CA GLY A 209 -21.60 -2.28 -0.54
C GLY A 209 -20.27 -1.60 -0.24
N ILE A 210 -19.28 -1.66 -1.12
CA ILE A 210 -18.06 -0.85 -1.04
C ILE A 210 -18.43 0.62 -1.27
N GLY A 211 -17.84 1.54 -0.51
CA GLY A 211 -18.18 2.97 -0.57
C GLY A 211 -17.66 3.66 -1.83
N SER A 212 -16.42 3.39 -2.21
CA SER A 212 -15.75 3.94 -3.40
C SER A 212 -14.63 3.04 -3.89
N VAL A 213 -14.31 3.14 -5.19
CA VAL A 213 -13.25 2.37 -5.85
C VAL A 213 -12.24 3.33 -6.46
N LEU A 214 -10.97 3.09 -6.19
CA LEU A 214 -9.82 3.83 -6.72
C LEU A 214 -8.98 2.88 -7.58
N LEU A 215 -9.39 2.66 -8.83
CA LEU A 215 -8.72 1.74 -9.75
C LEU A 215 -7.46 2.36 -10.33
N SER A 216 -6.31 1.71 -10.15
CA SER A 216 -5.04 2.09 -10.76
C SER A 216 -4.72 1.19 -11.96
N MET A 217 -4.32 1.81 -13.09
CA MET A 217 -4.08 1.14 -14.38
C MET A 217 -2.63 1.38 -14.88
N GLY A 218 -1.70 1.63 -13.96
CA GLY A 218 -0.29 1.91 -14.30
C GLY A 218 -0.18 3.11 -15.27
N ALA A 219 0.48 2.92 -16.41
CA ALA A 219 0.62 3.96 -17.44
C ALA A 219 -0.73 4.42 -18.04
N GLY A 220 -1.79 3.64 -17.91
CA GLY A 220 -3.16 4.01 -18.32
C GLY A 220 -3.82 5.04 -17.41
N GLY A 221 -3.19 5.37 -16.28
CA GLY A 221 -3.75 6.32 -15.32
C GLY A 221 -4.62 5.68 -14.26
N ALA A 222 -5.73 6.31 -13.90
CA ALA A 222 -6.61 5.81 -12.85
C ALA A 222 -8.07 6.26 -13.02
N VAL A 223 -8.96 5.51 -12.38
CA VAL A 223 -10.39 5.84 -12.26
C VAL A 223 -10.77 5.88 -10.78
N PHE A 224 -11.49 6.92 -10.39
CA PHE A 224 -12.17 6.99 -9.11
C PHE A 224 -13.69 6.92 -9.33
N ARG A 225 -14.32 6.01 -8.62
CA ARG A 225 -15.77 5.79 -8.66
C ARG A 225 -16.35 5.80 -7.25
N SER A 226 -17.37 6.56 -7.00
CA SER A 226 -18.14 6.53 -5.75
C SER A 226 -19.63 6.49 -6.04
N ARG A 227 -20.41 5.95 -5.10
CA ARG A 227 -21.84 5.79 -5.25
C ARG A 227 -22.54 7.12 -5.54
N GLY A 228 -23.40 7.16 -6.53
CA GLY A 228 -24.18 8.34 -6.90
C GLY A 228 -23.39 9.47 -7.59
N SER A 229 -22.11 9.25 -7.90
CA SER A 229 -21.27 10.23 -8.59
C SER A 229 -20.85 9.73 -9.96
N GLN A 230 -20.58 10.65 -10.89
CA GLN A 230 -19.96 10.29 -12.17
C GLN A 230 -18.52 9.82 -11.96
N PRO A 231 -18.01 8.88 -12.78
CA PRO A 231 -16.63 8.44 -12.71
C PRO A 231 -15.68 9.60 -13.00
N VAL A 232 -14.59 9.66 -12.24
CA VAL A 232 -13.50 10.61 -12.48
C VAL A 232 -12.32 9.83 -13.03
N ARG A 233 -11.75 10.27 -14.16
CA ARG A 233 -10.55 9.70 -14.78
C ARG A 233 -9.40 10.69 -14.73
N ALA A 234 -8.18 10.18 -14.53
CA ALA A 234 -6.95 10.94 -14.68
C ALA A 234 -5.91 10.11 -15.44
N ALA A 235 -5.19 10.74 -16.34
CA ALA A 235 -4.07 10.13 -17.03
C ALA A 235 -2.85 10.06 -16.10
N ALA A 236 -2.02 9.04 -16.25
CA ALA A 236 -0.70 9.03 -15.61
C ALA A 236 0.27 9.95 -16.37
N PRO A 237 1.08 10.77 -15.68
CA PRO A 237 2.21 11.45 -16.31
C PRO A 237 3.14 10.44 -16.98
N ARG A 238 3.68 10.81 -18.13
CA ARG A 238 4.65 9.99 -18.87
C ARG A 238 6.03 10.13 -18.24
N VAL A 239 6.59 9.03 -17.77
CA VAL A 239 7.94 8.96 -17.21
C VAL A 239 8.69 7.77 -17.78
N GLU A 240 10.02 7.85 -17.79
CA GLU A 240 10.86 6.67 -17.99
C GLU A 240 10.80 5.81 -16.72
N THR A 241 10.31 4.58 -16.87
CA THR A 241 10.14 3.69 -15.72
C THR A 241 11.46 3.03 -15.33
N VAL A 242 11.92 3.34 -14.13
CA VAL A 242 13.10 2.74 -13.48
C VAL A 242 12.69 1.61 -12.54
N ASN A 243 11.69 1.85 -11.68
CA ASN A 243 11.18 0.86 -10.73
C ASN A 243 9.70 1.10 -10.42
N ALA A 244 8.83 0.18 -10.83
CA ALA A 244 7.39 0.29 -10.57
C ALA A 244 6.98 -0.13 -9.14
N VAL A 245 7.88 -0.75 -8.36
CA VAL A 245 7.59 -1.16 -6.98
C VAL A 245 7.31 0.06 -6.12
N GLY A 246 6.26 0.01 -5.30
CA GLY A 246 5.86 1.14 -4.45
C GLY A 246 5.05 2.24 -5.15
N SER A 247 4.83 2.18 -6.49
CA SER A 247 4.02 3.19 -7.20
C SER A 247 2.57 3.18 -6.74
N GLY A 248 1.98 2.00 -6.49
CA GLY A 248 0.63 1.86 -5.95
C GLY A 248 0.51 2.37 -4.51
N ASP A 249 1.56 2.22 -3.70
CA ASP A 249 1.61 2.69 -2.32
C ASP A 249 1.75 4.23 -2.28
N SER A 250 2.61 4.78 -3.15
CA SER A 250 2.78 6.23 -3.35
C SER A 250 1.51 6.89 -3.87
N PHE A 251 0.83 6.24 -4.81
CA PHE A 251 -0.47 6.66 -5.33
C PHE A 251 -1.53 6.73 -4.21
N LEU A 252 -1.66 5.67 -3.38
CA LEU A 252 -2.61 5.67 -2.26
C LEU A 252 -2.28 6.75 -1.23
N ALA A 253 -1.02 6.89 -0.85
CA ALA A 253 -0.58 7.90 0.12
C ALA A 253 -0.89 9.32 -0.36
N ALA A 254 -0.63 9.62 -1.64
CA ALA A 254 -0.93 10.91 -2.24
C ALA A 254 -2.45 11.16 -2.33
N TRP A 255 -3.25 10.14 -2.66
CA TRP A 255 -4.71 10.27 -2.63
C TRP A 255 -5.20 10.57 -1.22
N LEU A 256 -4.70 9.87 -0.19
CA LEU A 256 -5.05 10.13 1.22
C LEU A 256 -4.59 11.51 1.69
N HIS A 257 -3.42 12.00 1.25
CA HIS A 257 -2.99 13.37 1.50
C HIS A 257 -4.00 14.38 0.93
N ALA A 258 -4.37 14.24 -0.35
CA ALA A 258 -5.33 15.13 -1.01
C ALA A 258 -6.71 15.08 -0.34
N TRP A 259 -7.17 13.88 0.04
CA TRP A 259 -8.41 13.68 0.78
C TRP A 259 -8.39 14.41 2.15
N THR A 260 -7.29 14.30 2.90
CA THR A 260 -7.17 15.01 4.20
C THR A 260 -7.14 16.51 4.05
N ALA A 261 -6.66 17.02 2.91
CA ALA A 261 -6.65 18.43 2.55
C ALA A 261 -8.00 18.95 2.00
N GLY A 262 -9.00 18.08 1.84
CA GLY A 262 -10.32 18.45 1.30
C GLY A 262 -10.32 18.72 -0.21
N ALA A 263 -9.35 18.18 -0.95
CA ALA A 263 -9.30 18.33 -2.39
C ALA A 263 -10.48 17.64 -3.10
N SER A 264 -10.89 18.15 -4.26
CA SER A 264 -11.87 17.47 -5.10
C SER A 264 -11.35 16.12 -5.58
N SER A 265 -12.25 15.16 -5.85
CA SER A 265 -11.87 13.82 -6.35
C SER A 265 -10.97 13.88 -7.58
N ARG A 266 -11.20 14.82 -8.50
CA ARG A 266 -10.36 15.04 -9.69
C ARG A 266 -8.93 15.43 -9.29
N ARG A 267 -8.78 16.45 -8.44
CA ARG A 267 -7.45 16.89 -7.98
C ARG A 267 -6.74 15.82 -7.18
N ALA A 268 -7.46 15.08 -6.34
CA ALA A 268 -6.91 13.97 -5.57
C ALA A 268 -6.41 12.85 -6.49
N LEU A 269 -7.16 12.53 -7.56
CA LEU A 269 -6.79 11.50 -8.52
C LEU A 269 -5.56 11.90 -9.36
N GLU A 270 -5.53 13.15 -9.86
CA GLU A 270 -4.39 13.71 -10.60
C GLU A 270 -3.12 13.71 -9.74
N TRP A 271 -3.23 14.12 -8.47
CA TRP A 271 -2.14 14.10 -7.51
C TRP A 271 -1.63 12.69 -7.20
N ALA A 272 -2.53 11.73 -7.07
CA ALA A 272 -2.20 10.32 -6.87
C ALA A 272 -1.48 9.73 -8.09
N CYS A 273 -1.97 9.99 -9.32
CA CYS A 273 -1.30 9.57 -10.55
C CYS A 273 0.13 10.15 -10.65
N ALA A 274 0.31 11.42 -10.30
CA ALA A 274 1.61 12.07 -10.29
C ALA A 274 2.57 11.41 -9.29
N ALA A 275 2.10 11.04 -8.10
CA ALA A 275 2.91 10.35 -7.10
C ALA A 275 3.32 8.93 -7.56
N GLY A 276 2.41 8.19 -8.18
CA GLY A 276 2.73 6.90 -8.77
C GLY A 276 3.77 7.00 -9.88
N ALA A 277 3.67 8.01 -10.75
CA ALA A 277 4.64 8.28 -11.82
C ALA A 277 6.00 8.73 -11.25
N ALA A 278 6.03 9.66 -10.29
CA ALA A 278 7.25 10.09 -9.63
C ALA A 278 8.00 8.92 -8.98
N ASN A 279 7.27 8.00 -8.33
CA ASN A 279 7.88 6.79 -7.78
C ASN A 279 8.45 5.89 -8.88
N ALA A 280 7.74 5.71 -9.99
CA ALA A 280 8.20 4.82 -11.07
C ALA A 280 9.50 5.29 -11.72
N ALA A 281 9.83 6.57 -11.62
CA ALA A 281 11.03 7.17 -12.22
C ALA A 281 12.31 7.02 -11.39
N VAL A 282 12.25 6.45 -10.17
CA VAL A 282 13.38 6.41 -9.23
C VAL A 282 13.55 5.06 -8.52
N PHE A 283 14.75 4.82 -7.98
CA PHE A 283 15.08 3.86 -6.93
C PHE A 283 15.45 4.64 -5.66
N PRO A 284 15.10 4.18 -4.45
CA PRO A 284 14.26 3.04 -4.06
C PRO A 284 12.76 3.37 -4.00
N ALA A 285 11.93 2.34 -3.77
CA ALA A 285 10.48 2.42 -3.77
C ALA A 285 9.88 3.28 -2.63
N ALA A 286 8.75 3.94 -2.92
CA ALA A 286 7.93 4.68 -1.97
C ALA A 286 8.71 5.75 -1.17
N ARG A 287 9.58 6.50 -1.84
CA ARG A 287 10.35 7.62 -1.25
C ARG A 287 10.05 8.97 -1.85
N VAL A 288 8.97 9.06 -2.62
CA VAL A 288 8.56 10.30 -3.29
C VAL A 288 8.34 11.44 -2.29
N THR A 289 8.74 12.63 -2.70
CA THR A 289 8.59 13.88 -1.97
C THR A 289 7.46 14.73 -2.55
N ARG A 290 6.96 15.69 -1.79
CA ARG A 290 5.98 16.66 -2.27
C ARG A 290 6.45 17.37 -3.55
N ARG A 291 7.73 17.74 -3.64
CA ARG A 291 8.31 18.44 -4.78
C ARG A 291 8.24 17.58 -6.04
N GLU A 292 8.67 16.33 -5.98
CA GLU A 292 8.63 15.41 -7.13
C GLU A 292 7.20 15.18 -7.61
N ILE A 293 6.22 15.08 -6.69
CA ILE A 293 4.82 14.97 -7.07
C ILE A 293 4.33 16.25 -7.75
N GLN A 294 4.69 17.43 -7.25
CA GLN A 294 4.34 18.73 -7.85
C GLN A 294 4.90 18.88 -9.26
N GLU A 295 6.15 18.47 -9.48
CA GLU A 295 6.80 18.49 -10.79
C GLU A 295 6.03 17.61 -11.79
N GLN A 296 5.54 16.43 -11.37
CA GLN A 296 4.76 15.55 -12.23
C GLN A 296 3.29 16.02 -12.42
N ALA A 297 2.69 16.60 -11.39
CA ALA A 297 1.29 17.04 -11.41
C ALA A 297 1.10 18.38 -12.15
N GLY A 298 2.13 19.23 -12.18
CA GLY A 298 2.03 20.61 -12.66
C GLY A 298 1.25 21.54 -11.72
N PHE A 299 0.94 21.11 -10.51
CA PHE A 299 0.27 21.91 -9.48
C PHE A 299 0.65 21.44 -8.06
N SER A 300 0.22 22.22 -7.05
CA SER A 300 0.45 21.94 -5.63
C SER A 300 -0.87 21.66 -4.90
N LEU A 301 -0.79 20.78 -3.90
CA LEU A 301 -1.84 20.54 -2.90
C LEU A 301 -1.32 20.89 -1.51
#